data_e0b6bfdd564e3396ff4173be979da140
#
_entry.id   e0b6bfdd564e3396ff4173be979da140
#
_cell.length_a   1.000
_cell.length_b   1.000
_cell.length_c   1.000
_cell.angle_alpha   90.00
_cell.angle_beta   90.00
_cell.angle_gamma   90.00
#
_symmetry.space_group_name_H-M   'P 1'
#
loop_
_entity.id
_entity.type
_entity.pdbx_description
1 polymer ?
#
loop_
_entity_poly.entity_id
_entity_poly.type
_entity_poly.pdbx_seq_one_letter_code
_entity_poly.pdbx_strand_id
1 'polypeptide(L)'
;MTVEDVNKIDMIGISLDDQDMVNLGISDHLIWGSLIEEHLYKLQEKINSYIQFIETGEIYSAFPETKGTNKKNIMIYFKHTPPKESLFFFEGVEKVLKSINVSLVIKVP
;
A
#
# COMPACT_ATOMS: atom_id res chain seq x y z
N MET A 1 -2.61 5.24 -12.95
CA MET A 1 -1.70 4.85 -11.85
C MET A 1 -2.36 3.75 -11.04
N THR A 2 -1.80 2.56 -11.09
CA THR A 2 -2.39 1.37 -10.51
C THR A 2 -1.28 0.43 -10.02
N VAL A 3 -1.70 -0.75 -9.54
CA VAL A 3 -0.79 -1.81 -9.10
C VAL A 3 0.25 -2.19 -10.16
N GLU A 4 -0.04 -1.95 -11.43
CA GLU A 4 0.89 -2.24 -12.51
C GLU A 4 1.98 -1.18 -12.70
N ASP A 5 1.77 0.01 -12.20
CA ASP A 5 2.73 1.12 -12.28
C ASP A 5 3.60 1.14 -11.02
N VAL A 6 4.56 0.23 -10.97
CA VAL A 6 5.37 -0.04 -9.77
C VAL A 6 6.09 1.20 -9.22
N ASN A 7 6.52 2.09 -10.09
CA ASN A 7 7.33 3.25 -9.69
C ASN A 7 6.51 4.51 -9.36
N LYS A 8 5.19 4.38 -9.25
CA LYS A 8 4.32 5.54 -9.00
C LYS A 8 3.51 5.36 -7.74
N ILE A 9 3.28 6.47 -7.05
CA ILE A 9 2.36 6.52 -5.91
C ILE A 9 0.98 6.86 -6.46
N ASP A 10 0.03 5.94 -6.29
CA ASP A 10 -1.32 6.12 -6.85
C ASP A 10 -2.11 7.20 -6.13
N MET A 11 -2.04 7.18 -4.80
CA MET A 11 -2.77 8.13 -3.95
C MET A 11 -1.96 8.39 -2.70
N ILE A 12 -1.96 9.65 -2.24
CA ILE A 12 -1.33 10.03 -0.98
C ILE A 12 -2.07 11.24 -0.41
N GLY A 13 -2.24 11.27 0.90
CA GLY A 13 -2.86 12.41 1.59
C GLY A 13 -2.78 12.28 3.09
N ILE A 14 -2.93 13.40 3.77
CA ILE A 14 -3.02 13.43 5.24
C ILE A 14 -4.44 13.00 5.61
N SER A 15 -4.56 12.14 6.63
CA SER A 15 -5.86 11.68 7.10
C SER A 15 -6.67 12.87 7.64
N LEU A 16 -7.97 12.91 7.32
CA LEU A 16 -8.86 13.94 7.83
C LEU A 16 -9.12 13.75 9.33
N ASP A 17 -9.06 12.52 9.80
CA ASP A 17 -9.35 12.18 11.20
C ASP A 17 -8.11 12.25 12.10
N ASP A 18 -6.92 12.20 11.53
CA ASP A 18 -5.67 12.17 12.29
C ASP A 18 -4.56 12.83 11.47
N GLN A 19 -4.24 14.07 11.79
CA GLN A 19 -3.24 14.84 11.03
C GLN A 19 -1.81 14.31 11.18
N ASP A 20 -1.58 13.37 12.09
CA ASP A 20 -0.31 12.68 12.23
C ASP A 20 -0.20 11.44 11.33
N MET A 21 -1.26 11.13 10.59
CA MET A 21 -1.36 9.95 9.75
C MET A 21 -1.35 10.32 8.27
N VAL A 22 -0.46 9.69 7.52
CA VAL A 22 -0.45 9.78 6.05
C VAL A 22 -1.06 8.49 5.50
N ASN A 23 -2.05 8.64 4.63
CA ASN A 23 -2.65 7.52 3.91
C ASN A 23 -2.04 7.44 2.51
N LEU A 24 -1.48 6.27 2.19
CA LEU A 24 -0.96 5.99 0.85
C LEU A 24 -1.83 4.89 0.24
N GLY A 25 -2.38 5.13 -0.92
CA GLY A 25 -3.29 4.18 -1.55
C GLY A 25 -2.69 3.46 -2.74
N ILE A 26 -3.05 2.20 -2.89
CA ILE A 26 -2.76 1.39 -4.07
C ILE A 26 -4.09 1.02 -4.70
N SER A 27 -4.22 1.25 -6.00
CA SER A 27 -5.42 0.87 -6.74
C SER A 27 -5.17 -0.45 -7.48
N ASP A 28 -5.92 -1.48 -7.14
CA ASP A 28 -5.81 -2.80 -7.77
C ASP A 28 -7.10 -3.14 -8.50
N HIS A 29 -7.09 -2.98 -9.81
CA HIS A 29 -8.23 -3.24 -10.68
C HIS A 29 -8.20 -4.63 -11.33
N LEU A 30 -7.14 -5.40 -11.06
CA LEU A 30 -6.93 -6.69 -11.73
C LEU A 30 -7.92 -7.75 -11.26
N ILE A 31 -8.33 -8.60 -12.20
CA ILE A 31 -9.20 -9.73 -11.90
C ILE A 31 -8.36 -10.86 -11.28
N TRP A 32 -8.89 -11.48 -10.24
CA TRP A 32 -8.30 -12.67 -9.64
C TRP A 32 -8.70 -13.88 -10.47
N GLY A 33 -7.79 -14.39 -11.27
CA GLY A 33 -8.02 -15.55 -12.11
C GLY A 33 -7.20 -16.73 -11.63
N SER A 34 -6.78 -17.58 -12.57
CA SER A 34 -5.94 -18.74 -12.25
C SER A 34 -4.50 -18.38 -11.90
N LEU A 35 -4.06 -17.16 -12.24
CA LEU A 35 -2.68 -16.71 -12.01
C LEU A 35 -2.58 -15.85 -10.73
N ILE A 36 -3.01 -16.41 -9.61
CA ILE A 36 -3.01 -15.73 -8.31
C ILE A 36 -1.60 -15.30 -7.92
N GLU A 37 -0.61 -16.16 -8.11
CA GLU A 37 0.77 -15.87 -7.74
C GLU A 37 1.34 -14.68 -8.51
N GLU A 38 1.01 -14.56 -9.78
CA GLU A 38 1.44 -13.44 -10.60
C GLU A 38 0.83 -12.13 -10.10
N HIS A 39 -0.45 -12.15 -9.73
CA HIS A 39 -1.14 -11.00 -9.17
C HIS A 39 -0.50 -10.58 -7.83
N LEU A 40 -0.24 -11.55 -6.96
CA LEU A 40 0.43 -11.29 -5.68
C LEU A 40 1.85 -10.75 -5.87
N TYR A 41 2.56 -11.22 -6.89
CA TYR A 41 3.89 -10.71 -7.19
C TYR A 41 3.83 -9.22 -7.56
N LYS A 42 2.87 -8.82 -8.37
CA LYS A 42 2.68 -7.42 -8.74
C LYS A 42 2.39 -6.55 -7.52
N LEU A 43 1.52 -7.04 -6.64
CA LEU A 43 1.23 -6.35 -5.38
C LEU A 43 2.47 -6.21 -4.51
N GLN A 44 3.25 -7.28 -4.40
CA GLN A 44 4.48 -7.26 -3.62
C GLN A 44 5.46 -6.21 -4.13
N GLU A 45 5.64 -6.13 -5.44
CA GLU A 45 6.53 -5.14 -6.05
C GLU A 45 6.03 -3.72 -5.78
N LYS A 46 4.73 -3.51 -5.89
CA LYS A 46 4.11 -2.21 -5.61
C LYS A 46 4.28 -1.81 -4.15
N ILE A 47 4.02 -2.74 -3.24
CA ILE A 47 4.17 -2.52 -1.80
C ILE A 47 5.63 -2.24 -1.44
N ASN A 48 6.57 -2.98 -2.01
CA ASN A 48 7.99 -2.76 -1.79
C ASN A 48 8.41 -1.35 -2.23
N SER A 49 7.87 -0.88 -3.34
CA SER A 49 8.12 0.47 -3.82
C SER A 49 7.63 1.51 -2.79
N TYR A 50 6.45 1.30 -2.20
CA TYR A 50 5.92 2.18 -1.16
C TYR A 50 6.77 2.15 0.10
N ILE A 51 7.24 0.97 0.50
CA ILE A 51 8.12 0.82 1.65
C ILE A 51 9.40 1.64 1.46
N GLN A 52 10.03 1.53 0.28
CA GLN A 52 11.22 2.31 -0.03
C GLN A 52 10.94 3.81 0.01
N PHE A 53 9.83 4.22 -0.56
CA PHE A 53 9.42 5.62 -0.58
C PHE A 53 9.33 6.20 0.84
N ILE A 54 8.82 5.40 1.77
CA ILE A 54 8.70 5.79 3.19
C ILE A 54 10.05 5.74 3.90
N GLU A 55 10.75 4.62 3.77
CA GLU A 55 11.97 4.35 4.54
C GLU A 55 13.15 5.25 4.14
N THR A 56 13.25 5.61 2.87
CA THR A 56 14.33 6.51 2.40
C THR A 56 14.05 7.97 2.72
N GLY A 57 12.83 8.29 3.17
CA GLY A 57 12.43 9.68 3.40
C GLY A 57 12.03 10.42 2.13
N GLU A 58 12.00 9.73 0.98
CA GLU A 58 11.59 10.35 -0.28
C GLU A 58 10.19 10.96 -0.18
N ILE A 59 9.32 10.35 0.65
CA ILE A 59 7.97 10.84 0.91
C ILE A 59 7.98 12.31 1.36
N TYR A 60 8.94 12.70 2.19
CA TYR A 60 9.01 14.07 2.73
C TYR A 60 9.52 15.05 1.70
N SER A 61 10.35 14.60 0.76
CA SER A 61 10.83 15.45 -0.34
C SER A 61 9.77 15.63 -1.42
N ALA A 62 9.09 14.55 -1.77
CA ALA A 62 8.06 14.58 -2.81
C ALA A 62 6.77 15.26 -2.33
N PHE A 63 6.42 15.07 -1.04
CA PHE A 63 5.21 15.63 -0.45
C PHE A 63 5.58 16.31 0.88
N PRO A 64 6.08 17.56 0.83
CA PRO A 64 6.55 18.25 2.04
C PRO A 64 5.52 18.40 3.15
N GLU A 65 4.22 18.39 2.82
CA GLU A 65 3.15 18.46 3.81
C GLU A 65 3.13 17.26 4.74
N THR A 66 3.82 16.15 4.37
CA THR A 66 3.89 14.95 5.21
C THR A 66 5.02 15.01 6.24
N LYS A 67 5.87 16.03 6.19
CA LYS A 67 6.95 16.18 7.17
C LYS A 67 6.40 16.30 8.58
N GLY A 68 7.03 15.58 9.51
CA GLY A 68 6.62 15.62 10.91
C GLY A 68 5.51 14.63 11.26
N THR A 69 4.93 13.93 10.28
CA THR A 69 3.96 12.88 10.57
C THR A 69 4.68 11.62 11.04
N ASN A 70 4.11 10.95 12.04
CA ASN A 70 4.72 9.76 12.65
C ASN A 70 4.06 8.46 12.21
N LYS A 71 2.85 8.53 11.64
CA LYS A 71 2.08 7.34 11.28
C LYS A 71 1.86 7.30 9.78
N LYS A 72 2.01 6.11 9.21
CA LYS A 72 1.73 5.86 7.80
C LYS A 72 0.79 4.68 7.70
N ASN A 73 -0.09 4.72 6.71
CA ASN A 73 -1.07 3.68 6.46
C ASN A 73 -1.08 3.39 4.97
N ILE A 74 -0.91 2.13 4.59
CA ILE A 74 -1.05 1.71 3.20
C ILE A 74 -2.43 1.10 3.03
N MET A 75 -3.22 1.64 2.11
CA MET A 75 -4.57 1.20 1.83
C MET A 75 -4.60 0.61 0.42
N ILE A 76 -5.04 -0.64 0.31
CA ILE A 76 -5.18 -1.28 -1.00
C ILE A 76 -6.66 -1.31 -1.35
N TYR A 77 -7.02 -0.66 -2.44
CA TYR A 77 -8.39 -0.60 -2.95
C TYR A 77 -8.55 -1.64 -4.04
N PHE A 78 -9.27 -2.73 -3.74
CA PHE A 78 -9.51 -3.80 -4.70
C PHE A 78 -10.83 -3.59 -5.43
N LYS A 79 -10.78 -3.68 -6.75
CA LYS A 79 -12.00 -3.71 -7.57
C LYS A 79 -12.68 -5.08 -7.45
N HIS A 80 -11.89 -6.13 -7.27
CA HIS A 80 -12.37 -7.51 -7.13
C HIS A 80 -11.85 -8.10 -5.83
N THR A 81 -12.73 -8.78 -5.08
CA THR A 81 -12.38 -9.35 -3.78
C THR A 81 -11.28 -10.40 -3.90
N PRO A 82 -10.20 -10.29 -3.11
CA PRO A 82 -9.14 -11.29 -3.14
C PRO A 82 -9.63 -12.66 -2.68
N PRO A 83 -9.11 -13.74 -3.28
CA PRO A 83 -9.51 -15.10 -2.86
C PRO A 83 -8.90 -15.47 -1.51
N LYS A 84 -9.45 -16.51 -0.88
CA LYS A 84 -8.94 -17.01 0.41
C LYS A 84 -7.46 -17.34 0.36
N GLU A 85 -7.00 -17.86 -0.75
CA GLU A 85 -5.61 -18.29 -0.94
C GLU A 85 -4.62 -17.14 -0.80
N SER A 86 -5.09 -15.89 -0.92
CA SER A 86 -4.24 -14.70 -0.78
C SER A 86 -4.06 -14.22 0.65
N LEU A 87 -4.84 -14.73 1.61
CA LEU A 87 -4.87 -14.18 2.97
C LEU A 87 -3.52 -14.25 3.67
N PHE A 88 -2.80 -15.35 3.54
CA PHE A 88 -1.50 -15.49 4.19
C PHE A 88 -0.48 -14.47 3.66
N PHE A 89 -0.62 -14.10 2.38
CA PHE A 89 0.22 -13.05 1.79
C PHE A 89 0.00 -11.73 2.51
N PHE A 90 -1.25 -11.33 2.69
CA PHE A 90 -1.57 -10.07 3.36
C PHE A 90 -1.18 -10.08 4.84
N GLU A 91 -1.28 -11.22 5.51
CA GLU A 91 -0.80 -11.37 6.88
C GLU A 91 0.70 -11.13 6.96
N GLY A 92 1.46 -11.67 6.01
CA GLY A 92 2.90 -11.46 5.92
C GLY A 92 3.25 -10.00 5.65
N VAL A 93 2.53 -9.35 4.75
CA VAL A 93 2.72 -7.93 4.45
C VAL A 93 2.47 -7.08 5.70
N GLU A 94 1.39 -7.38 6.42
CA GLU A 94 1.04 -6.65 7.65
C GLU A 94 2.16 -6.72 8.68
N LYS A 95 2.77 -7.88 8.85
CA LYS A 95 3.88 -8.06 9.79
C LYS A 95 5.10 -7.23 9.40
N VAL A 96 5.44 -7.23 8.12
CA VAL A 96 6.57 -6.44 7.62
C VAL A 96 6.30 -4.95 7.84
N LEU A 97 5.11 -4.49 7.50
CA LEU A 97 4.76 -3.08 7.66
C LEU A 97 4.75 -2.66 9.12
N LYS A 98 4.25 -3.51 10.02
CA LYS A 98 4.27 -3.23 11.46
C LYS A 98 5.66 -2.98 11.98
N SER A 99 6.66 -3.69 11.46
CA SER A 99 8.05 -3.53 11.90
C SER A 99 8.61 -2.15 11.58
N ILE A 100 7.97 -1.40 10.70
CA ILE A 100 8.38 -0.03 10.33
C ILE A 100 7.30 1.00 10.67
N ASN A 101 6.39 0.66 11.57
CA ASN A 101 5.31 1.53 12.03
C ASN A 101 4.34 1.95 10.92
N VAL A 102 4.09 1.04 10.00
CA VAL A 102 3.11 1.25 8.92
C VAL A 102 1.96 0.27 9.11
N SER A 103 0.73 0.74 8.97
CA SER A 103 -0.44 -0.12 9.05
C SER A 103 -0.92 -0.47 7.63
N LEU A 104 -1.68 -1.56 7.54
CA LEU A 104 -2.25 -2.03 6.29
C LEU A 104 -3.77 -2.06 6.41
N VAL A 105 -4.46 -1.47 5.46
CA VAL A 105 -5.91 -1.53 5.35
C VAL A 105 -6.27 -2.05 3.97
N ILE A 106 -7.14 -3.05 3.93
CA ILE A 106 -7.63 -3.64 2.67
C ILE A 106 -9.08 -3.23 2.50
N LYS A 107 -9.37 -2.60 1.36
CA LYS A 107 -10.73 -2.18 1.00
C LYS A 107 -11.24 -3.07 -0.11
N VAL A 108 -12.34 -3.76 0.15
CA VAL A 108 -12.98 -4.65 -0.83
C VAL A 108 -14.34 -4.09 -1.21
N PRO A 109 -14.88 -4.51 -2.36
CA PRO A 109 -16.20 -4.05 -2.81
C PRO A 109 -17.32 -4.41 -1.87
#